data_5342b088736048f3f41da48d59bc03ed
#
_entry.id   5342b088736048f3f41da48d59bc03ed
#
_cell.length_a   1.000
_cell.length_b   1.000
_cell.length_c   1.000
_cell.angle_alpha   90.00
_cell.angle_beta   90.00
_cell.angle_gamma   90.00
#
_symmetry.space_group_name_H-M   'P 1'
#
loop_
_entity.id
_entity.type
_entity.pdbx_description
1 polymer ?
#
loop_
_entity_poly.entity_id
_entity_poly.type
_entity_poly.pdbx_seq_one_letter_code
_entity_poly.pdbx_strand_id
1 'polypeptide(L)'
;MYIGPTPSGGEKILQMEDSESSNHFIQNIIEEDLKTGKYQGRVHTRFPPEPNGYLHIGHAKSICLNFGLASQYSGQCNLRFDDTNPSKEEDEYVKAIMEDVRWLGFDWGDRLFYSSEYFDQLYEYAVRLIEKGKAYVDELSPEQIREYRGTLSEPGKNSPYRDRTTQENLDLFERMKAGEFAEGERVLRAKIDMASGNLNFRDPVLYRVLKATHHRTGDKWCIYPMYDFTHGQSDS
;
A
#
# COMPACT_ATOMS: atom_id res chain seq x y z
N MET A 1 -23.32 -33.73 66.87
CA MET A 1 -22.16 -33.04 67.44
C MET A 1 -20.93 -33.88 67.14
N TYR A 2 -20.26 -33.64 66.10
CA TYR A 2 -18.88 -34.09 65.84
C TYR A 2 -18.21 -33.17 64.88
N ILE A 3 -17.21 -32.45 65.30
CA ILE A 3 -16.39 -31.56 64.58
C ILE A 3 -15.19 -32.33 64.07
N GLY A 4 -15.06 -32.53 62.78
CA GLY A 4 -13.88 -33.09 62.13
C GLY A 4 -12.95 -31.98 61.58
N PRO A 5 -11.64 -32.21 61.55
CA PRO A 5 -10.66 -31.14 61.24
C PRO A 5 -10.59 -30.82 59.76
N THR A 6 -10.43 -29.53 59.49
CA THR A 6 -10.08 -28.95 58.19
C THR A 6 -8.72 -29.43 57.68
N PRO A 7 -8.57 -29.82 56.41
CA PRO A 7 -7.26 -30.03 55.83
C PRO A 7 -6.68 -28.68 55.39
N SER A 8 -5.52 -28.37 55.88
CA SER A 8 -4.63 -27.34 55.37
C SER A 8 -4.10 -27.78 54.00
N GLY A 9 -4.73 -27.29 52.95
CA GLY A 9 -4.21 -27.42 51.60
C GLY A 9 -3.36 -26.23 51.25
N GLY A 10 -2.04 -26.42 51.23
CA GLY A 10 -1.11 -25.42 50.74
C GLY A 10 -1.42 -25.09 49.29
N GLU A 11 -1.65 -23.81 49.02
CA GLU A 11 -1.67 -23.28 47.66
C GLU A 11 -0.29 -23.53 47.03
N LYS A 12 -0.21 -24.52 46.13
CA LYS A 12 0.83 -24.54 45.12
C LYS A 12 0.54 -23.42 44.13
N ILE A 13 1.17 -22.32 44.37
CA ILE A 13 1.37 -21.30 43.32
C ILE A 13 2.14 -22.04 42.21
N LEU A 14 1.43 -22.41 41.15
CA LEU A 14 2.04 -22.76 39.87
C LEU A 14 2.85 -21.53 39.43
N GLN A 15 4.16 -21.56 39.69
CA GLN A 15 5.08 -20.71 38.94
C GLN A 15 4.91 -21.13 37.47
N MET A 16 4.22 -20.32 36.71
CA MET A 16 4.33 -20.37 35.26
C MET A 16 5.80 -20.04 34.98
N GLU A 17 6.57 -21.06 34.62
CA GLU A 17 7.85 -20.87 33.99
C GLU A 17 7.62 -19.91 32.83
N ASP A 18 8.35 -18.79 32.83
CA ASP A 18 8.48 -17.93 31.69
C ASP A 18 8.95 -18.82 30.52
N SER A 19 8.02 -19.30 29.74
CA SER A 19 8.35 -19.84 28.44
C SER A 19 8.99 -18.64 27.71
N GLU A 20 10.29 -18.71 27.45
CA GLU A 20 10.97 -17.82 26.50
C GLU A 20 10.09 -17.83 25.24
N SER A 21 9.25 -16.82 25.11
CA SER A 21 8.46 -16.62 23.89
C SER A 21 9.49 -16.40 22.80
N SER A 22 9.69 -17.40 21.95
CA SER A 22 10.60 -17.25 20.82
C SER A 22 10.18 -16.01 20.04
N ASN A 23 11.03 -15.01 20.01
CA ASN A 23 10.76 -13.78 19.32
C ASN A 23 10.37 -14.07 17.85
N HIS A 24 9.35 -13.42 17.39
CA HIS A 24 9.00 -13.42 15.98
C HIS A 24 10.16 -12.84 15.16
N PHE A 25 10.41 -13.34 13.93
CA PHE A 25 11.57 -12.91 13.13
C PHE A 25 11.64 -11.37 12.92
N ILE A 26 10.48 -10.69 12.85
CA ILE A 26 10.44 -9.22 12.75
C ILE A 26 10.95 -8.58 14.04
N GLN A 27 10.61 -9.13 15.20
CA GLN A 27 11.14 -8.64 16.49
C GLN A 27 12.65 -8.78 16.54
N ASN A 28 13.20 -9.91 16.09
CA ASN A 28 14.66 -10.10 16.03
C ASN A 28 15.34 -9.04 15.15
N ILE A 29 14.74 -8.69 14.00
CA ILE A 29 15.25 -7.62 13.13
C ILE A 29 15.18 -6.27 13.85
N ILE A 30 14.06 -5.94 14.47
CA ILE A 30 13.88 -4.68 15.21
C ILE A 30 14.92 -4.58 16.34
N GLU A 31 15.10 -5.63 17.11
CA GLU A 31 16.04 -5.66 18.23
C GLU A 31 17.50 -5.49 17.76
N GLU A 32 17.86 -6.11 16.65
CA GLU A 32 19.20 -5.94 16.06
C GLU A 32 19.39 -4.50 15.53
N ASP A 33 18.40 -3.94 14.85
CA ASP A 33 18.43 -2.56 14.36
C ASP A 33 18.52 -1.55 15.52
N LEU A 34 17.84 -1.81 16.65
CA LEU A 34 17.93 -1.01 17.87
C LEU A 34 19.31 -1.10 18.53
N LYS A 35 19.89 -2.31 18.64
CA LYS A 35 21.24 -2.53 19.20
C LYS A 35 22.32 -1.82 18.39
N THR A 36 22.20 -1.82 17.08
CA THR A 36 23.16 -1.17 16.18
C THR A 36 22.94 0.34 16.01
N GLY A 37 21.86 0.89 16.58
CA GLY A 37 21.47 2.29 16.40
C GLY A 37 20.98 2.62 14.98
N LYS A 38 20.72 1.64 14.16
CA LYS A 38 20.15 1.79 12.84
C LYS A 38 18.80 2.54 12.94
N TYR A 39 18.52 3.38 11.97
CA TYR A 39 17.34 4.24 11.98
C TYR A 39 17.20 5.14 13.22
N GLN A 40 18.28 5.42 13.95
CA GLN A 40 18.27 6.27 15.15
C GLN A 40 17.31 5.77 16.24
N GLY A 41 17.13 4.46 16.37
CA GLY A 41 16.25 3.83 17.33
C GLY A 41 14.76 3.97 17.04
N ARG A 42 14.37 4.45 15.85
CA ARG A 42 12.95 4.58 15.46
C ARG A 42 12.39 3.24 15.02
N VAL A 43 11.23 2.90 15.58
CA VAL A 43 10.38 1.80 15.11
C VAL A 43 9.10 2.40 14.55
N HIS A 44 8.86 2.18 13.26
CA HIS A 44 7.71 2.73 12.57
C HIS A 44 7.07 1.66 11.71
N THR A 45 5.79 1.45 11.89
CA THR A 45 4.97 0.49 11.16
C THR A 45 3.80 1.18 10.49
N ARG A 46 3.06 0.48 9.66
CA ARG A 46 1.83 0.98 9.06
C ARG A 46 0.79 -0.12 8.85
N PHE A 47 -0.46 0.24 8.94
CA PHE A 47 -1.58 -0.53 8.46
C PHE A 47 -2.21 0.21 7.26
N PRO A 48 -2.05 -0.29 6.01
CA PRO A 48 -2.44 0.40 4.79
C PRO A 48 -3.68 -0.24 4.13
N PRO A 49 -4.89 -0.17 4.71
CA PRO A 49 -6.05 -0.76 4.10
C PRO A 49 -6.51 0.00 2.85
N GLU A 50 -7.01 -0.73 1.85
CA GLU A 50 -7.83 -0.18 0.77
C GLU A 50 -9.29 -0.08 1.28
N PRO A 51 -9.95 1.11 1.23
CA PRO A 51 -11.30 1.28 1.77
C PRO A 51 -12.38 0.79 0.81
N ASN A 52 -12.31 -0.49 0.40
CA ASN A 52 -13.16 -1.14 -0.61
C ASN A 52 -14.06 -2.24 -0.03
N GLY A 53 -14.11 -2.38 1.29
CA GLY A 53 -14.91 -3.38 2.00
C GLY A 53 -14.63 -3.43 3.49
N TYR A 54 -15.43 -4.23 4.21
CA TYR A 54 -15.23 -4.48 5.63
C TYR A 54 -14.01 -5.36 5.90
N LEU A 55 -13.42 -5.18 7.08
CA LEU A 55 -12.27 -5.98 7.50
C LEU A 55 -12.68 -7.42 7.83
N HIS A 56 -11.73 -8.32 7.74
CA HIS A 56 -11.86 -9.71 8.16
C HIS A 56 -10.69 -10.12 9.08
N ILE A 57 -10.72 -11.33 9.61
CA ILE A 57 -9.72 -11.81 10.59
C ILE A 57 -8.26 -11.68 10.10
N GLY A 58 -8.02 -11.76 8.81
CA GLY A 58 -6.68 -11.54 8.24
C GLY A 58 -6.20 -10.10 8.44
N HIS A 59 -7.10 -9.13 8.31
CA HIS A 59 -6.80 -7.72 8.60
C HIS A 59 -6.57 -7.50 10.10
N ALA A 60 -7.39 -8.11 10.96
CA ALA A 60 -7.21 -8.03 12.42
C ALA A 60 -5.81 -8.53 12.83
N LYS A 61 -5.35 -9.65 12.25
CA LYS A 61 -3.98 -10.13 12.46
C LYS A 61 -2.93 -9.10 12.05
N SER A 62 -3.09 -8.44 10.91
CA SER A 62 -2.17 -7.41 10.44
C SER A 62 -2.19 -6.16 11.33
N ILE A 63 -3.36 -5.73 11.80
CA ILE A 63 -3.52 -4.62 12.73
C ILE A 63 -2.79 -4.94 14.03
N CYS A 64 -3.07 -6.08 14.66
CA CYS A 64 -2.43 -6.52 15.90
C CYS A 64 -0.90 -6.61 15.75
N LEU A 65 -0.40 -7.08 14.61
CA LEU A 65 1.03 -7.14 14.35
C LEU A 65 1.64 -5.74 14.28
N ASN A 66 1.10 -4.86 13.43
CA ASN A 66 1.71 -3.56 13.16
C ASN A 66 1.58 -2.60 14.36
N PHE A 67 0.39 -2.44 14.91
CA PHE A 67 0.18 -1.61 16.09
C PHE A 67 0.81 -2.22 17.35
N GLY A 68 0.79 -3.55 17.48
CA GLY A 68 1.41 -4.26 18.60
C GLY A 68 2.92 -4.06 18.63
N LEU A 69 3.61 -4.22 17.49
CA LEU A 69 5.06 -3.96 17.39
C LEU A 69 5.38 -2.49 17.71
N ALA A 70 4.63 -1.55 17.14
CA ALA A 70 4.81 -0.14 17.45
C ALA A 70 4.69 0.12 18.96
N SER A 71 3.65 -0.41 19.60
CA SER A 71 3.43 -0.28 21.05
C SER A 71 4.55 -0.92 21.87
N GLN A 72 4.95 -2.15 21.51
CA GLN A 72 5.99 -2.90 22.23
C GLN A 72 7.34 -2.19 22.25
N TYR A 73 7.70 -1.54 21.15
CA TYR A 73 8.99 -0.85 21.01
C TYR A 73 8.90 0.67 21.17
N SER A 74 7.83 1.19 21.76
CA SER A 74 7.60 2.65 21.92
C SER A 74 7.72 3.42 20.60
N GLY A 75 7.34 2.76 19.51
CA GLY A 75 7.36 3.29 18.16
C GLY A 75 6.03 3.92 17.74
N GLN A 76 5.84 4.06 16.44
CA GLN A 76 4.64 4.66 15.84
C GLN A 76 4.04 3.73 14.79
N CYS A 77 2.71 3.76 14.64
CA CYS A 77 2.01 3.09 13.55
C CYS A 77 1.13 4.09 12.79
N ASN A 78 1.27 4.15 11.49
CA ASN A 78 0.40 4.95 10.63
C ASN A 78 -0.83 4.13 10.22
N LEU A 79 -2.02 4.71 10.31
CA LEU A 79 -3.19 4.25 9.57
C LEU A 79 -3.22 5.01 8.24
N ARG A 80 -3.05 4.31 7.13
CA ARG A 80 -2.95 4.92 5.82
C ARG A 80 -3.91 4.26 4.84
N PHE A 81 -4.92 4.99 4.44
CA PHE A 81 -5.85 4.52 3.42
C PHE A 81 -5.23 4.58 2.03
N ASP A 82 -5.21 3.44 1.35
CA ASP A 82 -4.89 3.38 -0.07
C ASP A 82 -6.16 3.62 -0.89
N ASP A 83 -6.48 4.90 -1.07
CA ASP A 83 -7.66 5.37 -1.77
C ASP A 83 -7.30 5.82 -3.21
N THR A 84 -6.67 4.93 -3.99
CA THR A 84 -6.26 5.20 -5.37
C THR A 84 -7.29 4.77 -6.42
N ASN A 85 -8.36 4.09 -6.01
CA ASN A 85 -9.37 3.53 -6.91
C ASN A 85 -10.79 4.04 -6.62
N PRO A 86 -11.20 5.20 -7.15
CA PRO A 86 -12.46 5.86 -6.82
C PRO A 86 -13.72 5.03 -7.10
N SER A 87 -13.63 4.00 -7.94
CA SER A 87 -14.81 3.17 -8.29
C SER A 87 -15.18 2.12 -7.24
N LYS A 88 -14.39 1.96 -6.19
CA LYS A 88 -14.56 0.91 -5.17
C LYS A 88 -14.52 1.42 -3.74
N GLU A 89 -14.13 2.66 -3.55
CA GLU A 89 -13.82 3.24 -2.25
C GLU A 89 -14.99 4.07 -1.75
N GLU A 90 -15.40 3.82 -0.51
CA GLU A 90 -16.54 4.48 0.10
C GLU A 90 -16.21 4.94 1.52
N ASP A 91 -16.72 6.10 1.90
CA ASP A 91 -16.58 6.68 3.25
C ASP A 91 -17.12 5.75 4.36
N GLU A 92 -18.05 4.89 4.04
CA GLU A 92 -18.59 3.88 4.96
C GLU A 92 -17.47 2.91 5.39
N TYR A 93 -16.69 2.40 4.44
CA TYR A 93 -15.60 1.48 4.74
C TYR A 93 -14.45 2.15 5.50
N VAL A 94 -14.14 3.41 5.17
CA VAL A 94 -13.18 4.21 5.93
C VAL A 94 -13.57 4.27 7.41
N LYS A 95 -14.83 4.62 7.70
CA LYS A 95 -15.35 4.71 9.07
C LYS A 95 -15.34 3.35 9.77
N ALA A 96 -15.82 2.30 9.10
CA ALA A 96 -15.85 0.95 9.66
C ALA A 96 -14.43 0.45 10.00
N ILE A 97 -13.45 0.67 9.12
CA ILE A 97 -12.05 0.29 9.36
C ILE A 97 -11.48 1.04 10.57
N MET A 98 -11.76 2.34 10.70
CA MET A 98 -11.32 3.13 11.85
C MET A 98 -11.96 2.64 13.16
N GLU A 99 -13.24 2.25 13.13
CA GLU A 99 -13.94 1.67 14.28
C GLU A 99 -13.35 0.31 14.65
N ASP A 100 -13.06 -0.56 13.68
CA ASP A 100 -12.47 -1.88 13.91
C ASP A 100 -11.07 -1.78 14.53
N VAL A 101 -10.23 -0.85 14.08
CA VAL A 101 -8.91 -0.61 14.68
C VAL A 101 -9.04 -0.20 16.15
N ARG A 102 -9.98 0.72 16.46
CA ARG A 102 -10.25 1.14 17.84
C ARG A 102 -10.84 0.00 18.68
N TRP A 103 -11.74 -0.79 18.11
CA TRP A 103 -12.34 -1.95 18.79
C TRP A 103 -11.27 -3.00 19.17
N LEU A 104 -10.24 -3.16 18.34
CA LEU A 104 -9.08 -4.01 18.65
C LEU A 104 -8.16 -3.39 19.71
N GLY A 105 -8.46 -2.20 20.23
CA GLY A 105 -7.72 -1.55 21.30
C GLY A 105 -6.55 -0.68 20.83
N PHE A 106 -6.49 -0.33 19.55
CA PHE A 106 -5.42 0.50 19.00
C PHE A 106 -5.90 1.90 18.59
N ASP A 107 -4.96 2.84 18.54
CA ASP A 107 -5.17 4.19 18.06
C ASP A 107 -3.95 4.66 17.26
N TRP A 108 -4.21 5.44 16.22
CA TRP A 108 -3.17 6.02 15.36
C TRP A 108 -2.83 7.47 15.74
N GLY A 109 -3.59 8.10 16.64
CA GLY A 109 -3.42 9.50 17.03
C GLY A 109 -3.66 10.43 15.83
N ASP A 110 -2.67 11.25 15.53
CA ASP A 110 -2.63 12.18 14.38
C ASP A 110 -2.06 11.57 13.08
N ARG A 111 -1.74 10.26 13.09
CA ARG A 111 -1.10 9.56 11.97
C ARG A 111 -2.11 8.85 11.08
N LEU A 112 -3.11 9.61 10.63
CA LEU A 112 -4.09 9.19 9.63
C LEU A 112 -3.74 9.83 8.30
N PHE A 113 -3.49 9.03 7.27
CA PHE A 113 -3.07 9.47 5.94
C PHE A 113 -3.92 8.83 4.86
N TYR A 114 -4.00 9.52 3.71
CA TYR A 114 -4.68 9.04 2.52
C TYR A 114 -3.77 9.17 1.31
N SER A 115 -3.77 8.16 0.43
CA SER A 115 -3.00 8.22 -0.82
C SER A 115 -3.43 9.38 -1.72
N SER A 116 -4.72 9.74 -1.67
CA SER A 116 -5.27 10.87 -2.43
C SER A 116 -4.69 12.25 -2.04
N GLU A 117 -4.11 12.40 -0.85
CA GLU A 117 -3.42 13.62 -0.42
C GLU A 117 -2.15 13.88 -1.20
N TYR A 118 -1.59 12.86 -1.84
CA TYR A 118 -0.36 12.92 -2.62
C TYR A 118 -0.60 12.96 -4.14
N PHE A 119 -1.83 13.02 -4.62
CA PHE A 119 -2.12 12.94 -6.06
C PHE A 119 -1.45 14.05 -6.88
N ASP A 120 -1.39 15.27 -6.39
CA ASP A 120 -0.68 16.35 -7.07
C ASP A 120 0.83 16.04 -7.17
N GLN A 121 1.45 15.57 -6.09
CA GLN A 121 2.87 15.21 -6.05
C GLN A 121 3.18 13.98 -6.93
N LEU A 122 2.30 12.98 -6.92
CA LEU A 122 2.43 11.79 -7.76
C LEU A 122 2.34 12.17 -9.24
N TYR A 123 1.46 13.10 -9.60
CA TYR A 123 1.40 13.63 -10.96
C TYR A 123 2.72 14.31 -11.36
N GLU A 124 3.30 15.15 -10.51
CA GLU A 124 4.60 15.76 -10.76
C GLU A 124 5.72 14.72 -10.93
N TYR A 125 5.70 13.64 -10.13
CA TYR A 125 6.67 12.56 -10.29
C TYR A 125 6.50 11.83 -11.61
N ALA A 126 5.28 11.62 -12.06
CA ALA A 126 5.01 11.03 -13.37
C ALA A 126 5.53 11.93 -14.51
N VAL A 127 5.30 13.24 -14.44
CA VAL A 127 5.86 14.23 -15.39
C VAL A 127 7.38 14.15 -15.42
N ARG A 128 8.04 14.12 -14.25
CA ARG A 128 9.51 13.98 -14.17
C ARG A 128 10.02 12.67 -14.75
N LEU A 129 9.27 11.58 -14.63
CA LEU A 129 9.64 10.31 -15.29
C LEU A 129 9.56 10.42 -16.80
N ILE A 130 8.55 11.11 -17.35
CA ILE A 130 8.43 11.37 -18.78
C ILE A 130 9.61 12.24 -19.25
N GLU A 131 9.91 13.35 -18.56
CA GLU A 131 11.03 14.23 -18.87
C GLU A 131 12.37 13.51 -18.91
N LYS A 132 12.57 12.53 -18.03
CA LYS A 132 13.76 11.65 -17.99
C LYS A 132 13.74 10.52 -19.03
N GLY A 133 12.71 10.44 -19.88
CA GLY A 133 12.53 9.34 -20.82
C GLY A 133 12.32 7.97 -20.16
N LYS A 134 11.77 7.95 -18.92
CA LYS A 134 11.52 6.76 -18.11
C LYS A 134 10.04 6.37 -18.03
N ALA A 135 9.17 7.12 -18.70
CA ALA A 135 7.75 6.79 -18.86
C ALA A 135 7.27 7.25 -20.25
N TYR A 136 6.23 6.59 -20.74
CA TYR A 136 5.60 6.90 -22.02
C TYR A 136 4.10 6.62 -21.97
N VAL A 137 3.34 7.37 -22.79
CA VAL A 137 1.89 7.13 -22.95
C VAL A 137 1.69 6.01 -23.98
N ASP A 138 0.96 4.99 -23.57
CA ASP A 138 0.64 3.82 -24.39
C ASP A 138 -0.84 3.84 -24.81
N GLU A 139 -1.12 3.36 -26.03
CA GLU A 139 -2.46 3.27 -26.62
C GLU A 139 -2.93 1.82 -26.78
N LEU A 140 -2.13 0.86 -26.29
CA LEU A 140 -2.53 -0.54 -26.28
C LEU A 140 -3.68 -0.77 -25.33
N SER A 141 -4.67 -1.57 -25.75
CA SER A 141 -5.75 -2.01 -24.87
C SER A 141 -5.21 -2.86 -23.69
N PRO A 142 -5.97 -3.02 -22.60
CA PRO A 142 -5.56 -3.89 -21.50
C PRO A 142 -5.22 -5.32 -21.92
N GLU A 143 -5.94 -5.86 -22.91
CA GLU A 143 -5.70 -7.19 -23.48
C GLU A 143 -4.36 -7.22 -24.24
N GLN A 144 -4.12 -6.22 -25.08
CA GLN A 144 -2.86 -6.07 -25.80
C GLN A 144 -1.67 -5.87 -24.87
N ILE A 145 -1.80 -5.07 -23.82
CA ILE A 145 -0.75 -4.88 -22.79
C ILE A 145 -0.43 -6.23 -22.14
N ARG A 146 -1.45 -7.05 -21.84
CA ARG A 146 -1.25 -8.38 -21.25
C ARG A 146 -0.54 -9.31 -22.22
N GLU A 147 -0.90 -9.31 -23.50
CA GLU A 147 -0.24 -10.09 -24.54
C GLU A 147 1.22 -9.65 -24.71
N TYR A 148 1.46 -8.34 -24.84
CA TYR A 148 2.81 -7.79 -25.03
C TYR A 148 3.71 -8.03 -23.83
N ARG A 149 3.16 -8.13 -22.62
CA ARG A 149 3.93 -8.43 -21.42
C ARG A 149 4.57 -9.82 -21.46
N GLY A 150 4.00 -10.77 -22.21
CA GLY A 150 4.48 -12.13 -22.28
C GLY A 150 4.17 -12.96 -21.04
N THR A 151 4.92 -14.04 -20.85
CA THR A 151 4.75 -15.02 -19.76
C THR A 151 6.00 -15.13 -18.90
N LEU A 152 5.98 -16.00 -17.88
CA LEU A 152 7.18 -16.27 -17.05
C LEU A 152 8.30 -16.91 -17.88
N SER A 153 7.97 -17.68 -18.92
CA SER A 153 8.91 -18.38 -19.79
C SER A 153 9.26 -17.62 -21.07
N GLU A 154 8.45 -16.63 -21.44
CA GLU A 154 8.61 -15.88 -22.68
C GLU A 154 8.79 -14.40 -22.37
N PRO A 155 9.79 -13.71 -22.96
CA PRO A 155 9.96 -12.28 -22.79
C PRO A 155 8.78 -11.51 -23.38
N GLY A 156 8.57 -10.29 -22.88
CA GLY A 156 7.61 -9.38 -23.45
C GLY A 156 8.10 -8.72 -24.74
N LYS A 157 7.18 -8.04 -25.41
CA LYS A 157 7.43 -7.23 -26.63
C LYS A 157 7.30 -5.76 -26.31
N ASN A 158 8.13 -4.93 -26.92
CA ASN A 158 8.00 -3.48 -26.82
C ASN A 158 6.67 -3.02 -27.45
N SER A 159 5.99 -2.08 -26.78
CA SER A 159 4.87 -1.37 -27.39
C SER A 159 5.36 -0.54 -28.60
N PRO A 160 4.57 -0.41 -29.68
CA PRO A 160 4.90 0.49 -30.79
C PRO A 160 4.96 1.97 -30.35
N TYR A 161 4.39 2.32 -29.21
CA TYR A 161 4.34 3.68 -28.66
C TYR A 161 5.48 3.98 -27.69
N ARG A 162 6.31 3.00 -27.39
CA ARG A 162 7.37 3.06 -26.38
C ARG A 162 8.45 4.11 -26.66
N ASP A 163 8.68 4.39 -27.94
CA ASP A 163 9.75 5.26 -28.38
C ASP A 163 9.26 6.66 -28.86
N ARG A 164 8.06 7.06 -28.42
CA ARG A 164 7.58 8.43 -28.59
C ARG A 164 8.54 9.43 -27.94
N THR A 165 8.61 10.62 -28.52
CA THR A 165 9.41 11.71 -27.96
C THR A 165 8.89 12.13 -26.57
N THR A 166 9.76 12.71 -25.77
CA THR A 166 9.38 13.27 -24.46
C THR A 166 8.26 14.31 -24.60
N GLN A 167 8.35 15.18 -25.62
CA GLN A 167 7.36 16.22 -25.83
C GLN A 167 5.97 15.68 -26.17
N GLU A 168 5.89 14.67 -27.05
CA GLU A 168 4.62 14.00 -27.36
C GLU A 168 4.01 13.31 -26.13
N ASN A 169 4.86 12.66 -25.31
CA ASN A 169 4.38 12.01 -24.08
C ASN A 169 3.87 13.02 -23.04
N LEU A 170 4.51 14.18 -22.89
CA LEU A 170 4.05 15.25 -22.02
C LEU A 170 2.70 15.81 -22.47
N ASP A 171 2.56 16.14 -23.77
CA ASP A 171 1.29 16.60 -24.35
C ASP A 171 0.16 15.59 -24.12
N LEU A 172 0.41 14.33 -24.44
CA LEU A 172 -0.59 13.26 -24.25
C LEU A 172 -0.96 13.06 -22.78
N PHE A 173 0.00 13.14 -21.86
CA PHE A 173 -0.27 12.96 -20.43
C PHE A 173 -1.06 14.14 -19.85
N GLU A 174 -0.79 15.36 -20.29
CA GLU A 174 -1.59 16.53 -19.93
C GLU A 174 -3.02 16.41 -20.45
N ARG A 175 -3.22 15.98 -21.69
CA ARG A 175 -4.54 15.73 -22.29
C ARG A 175 -5.27 14.57 -21.61
N MET A 176 -4.55 13.54 -21.13
CA MET A 176 -5.15 12.51 -20.25
C MET A 176 -5.71 13.13 -18.97
N LYS A 177 -4.95 14.04 -18.33
CA LYS A 177 -5.40 14.76 -17.13
C LYS A 177 -6.58 15.69 -17.44
N ALA A 178 -6.60 16.30 -18.62
CA ALA A 178 -7.71 17.13 -19.07
C ALA A 178 -8.99 16.36 -19.41
N GLY A 179 -8.96 15.02 -19.39
CA GLY A 179 -10.12 14.16 -19.63
C GLY A 179 -10.51 13.98 -21.09
N GLU A 180 -9.59 14.27 -22.04
CA GLU A 180 -9.86 14.16 -23.48
C GLU A 180 -10.07 12.73 -23.95
N PHE A 181 -9.51 11.73 -23.24
CA PHE A 181 -9.55 10.33 -23.64
C PHE A 181 -10.60 9.54 -22.88
N ALA A 182 -11.09 8.47 -23.49
CA ALA A 182 -11.97 7.51 -22.86
C ALA A 182 -11.20 6.56 -21.93
N GLU A 183 -11.93 5.92 -21.01
CA GLU A 183 -11.37 4.89 -20.14
C GLU A 183 -10.80 3.74 -20.98
N GLY A 184 -9.60 3.28 -20.61
CA GLY A 184 -8.92 2.20 -21.31
C GLY A 184 -8.25 2.61 -22.63
N GLU A 185 -8.44 3.87 -23.07
CA GLU A 185 -7.88 4.33 -24.34
C GLU A 185 -6.40 4.70 -24.24
N ARG A 186 -5.99 5.22 -23.08
CA ARG A 186 -4.62 5.65 -22.81
C ARG A 186 -4.19 5.27 -21.40
N VAL A 187 -2.93 4.88 -21.27
CA VAL A 187 -2.28 4.66 -19.98
C VAL A 187 -0.87 5.25 -19.99
N LEU A 188 -0.36 5.69 -18.84
CA LEU A 188 1.06 5.99 -18.69
C LEU A 188 1.76 4.72 -18.21
N ARG A 189 2.84 4.32 -18.87
CA ARG A 189 3.66 3.16 -18.49
C ARG A 189 5.08 3.58 -18.14
N ALA A 190 5.70 2.89 -17.18
CA ALA A 190 7.13 2.99 -16.98
C ALA A 190 7.89 2.38 -18.17
N LYS A 191 9.06 2.93 -18.50
CA LYS A 191 9.99 2.40 -19.50
C LYS A 191 11.16 1.73 -18.79
N ILE A 192 11.03 0.41 -18.57
CA ILE A 192 12.02 -0.39 -17.82
C ILE A 192 12.65 -1.46 -18.73
N ASP A 193 12.16 -2.70 -18.67
CA ASP A 193 12.71 -3.81 -19.45
C ASP A 193 11.64 -4.87 -19.74
N MET A 194 11.23 -4.98 -21.00
CA MET A 194 10.23 -5.95 -21.45
C MET A 194 10.75 -7.39 -21.46
N ALA A 195 12.08 -7.61 -21.33
CA ALA A 195 12.68 -8.92 -21.23
C ALA A 195 12.96 -9.36 -19.79
N SER A 196 12.63 -8.54 -18.79
CA SER A 196 12.85 -8.86 -17.37
C SER A 196 12.22 -10.20 -16.98
N GLY A 197 12.94 -11.01 -16.19
CA GLY A 197 12.41 -12.22 -15.57
C GLY A 197 11.27 -11.95 -14.59
N ASN A 198 11.22 -10.75 -14.02
CA ASN A 198 10.12 -10.30 -13.17
C ASN A 198 9.09 -9.54 -14.02
N LEU A 199 7.89 -10.11 -14.16
CA LEU A 199 6.79 -9.53 -14.95
C LEU A 199 6.40 -8.12 -14.51
N ASN A 200 6.61 -7.78 -13.23
CA ASN A 200 6.29 -6.45 -12.69
C ASN A 200 7.23 -5.35 -13.20
N PHE A 201 8.40 -5.71 -13.75
CA PHE A 201 9.32 -4.76 -14.38
C PHE A 201 9.18 -4.66 -15.90
N ARG A 202 8.19 -5.36 -16.49
CA ARG A 202 7.91 -5.29 -17.92
C ARG A 202 6.97 -4.13 -18.22
N ASP A 203 7.51 -2.92 -18.17
CA ASP A 203 6.83 -1.65 -18.42
C ASP A 203 5.44 -1.57 -17.74
N PRO A 204 5.37 -1.56 -16.40
CA PRO A 204 4.09 -1.54 -15.67
C PRO A 204 3.32 -0.23 -15.93
N VAL A 205 2.01 -0.31 -15.79
CA VAL A 205 1.13 0.87 -15.85
C VAL A 205 1.33 1.71 -14.59
N LEU A 206 1.55 3.02 -14.76
CA LEU A 206 1.67 3.99 -13.68
C LEU A 206 0.38 4.78 -13.46
N TYR A 207 -0.29 5.20 -14.55
CA TYR A 207 -1.56 5.92 -14.54
C TYR A 207 -2.53 5.34 -15.55
N ARG A 208 -3.82 5.39 -15.21
CA ARG A 208 -4.93 5.04 -16.09
C ARG A 208 -5.95 6.18 -16.16
N VAL A 209 -6.67 6.28 -17.27
CA VAL A 209 -7.87 7.11 -17.37
C VAL A 209 -9.02 6.39 -16.67
N LEU A 210 -9.69 7.09 -15.75
CA LEU A 210 -10.87 6.60 -15.05
C LEU A 210 -11.77 7.80 -14.70
N LYS A 211 -12.95 7.86 -15.29
CA LYS A 211 -13.92 8.96 -15.10
C LYS A 211 -14.91 8.62 -14.00
N ALA A 212 -14.44 8.70 -12.75
CA ALA A 212 -15.25 8.44 -11.57
C ALA A 212 -15.02 9.53 -10.52
N THR A 213 -16.08 9.90 -9.80
CA THR A 213 -16.00 10.82 -8.67
C THR A 213 -15.28 10.14 -7.51
N HIS A 214 -14.20 10.74 -7.03
CA HIS A 214 -13.44 10.23 -5.89
C HIS A 214 -14.04 10.74 -4.58
N HIS A 215 -14.15 9.88 -3.56
CA HIS A 215 -14.80 10.22 -2.29
C HIS A 215 -14.19 11.42 -1.56
N ARG A 216 -12.90 11.72 -1.75
CA ARG A 216 -12.20 12.86 -1.12
C ARG A 216 -11.88 13.99 -2.08
N THR A 217 -11.46 13.70 -3.31
CA THR A 217 -11.03 14.73 -4.27
C THR A 217 -12.13 15.13 -5.26
N GLY A 218 -13.30 14.49 -5.20
CA GLY A 218 -14.42 14.75 -6.11
C GLY A 218 -14.02 14.50 -7.57
N ASP A 219 -14.38 15.42 -8.45
CA ASP A 219 -14.13 15.34 -9.90
C ASP A 219 -12.84 16.05 -10.35
N LYS A 220 -11.92 16.33 -9.40
CA LYS A 220 -10.64 17.00 -9.69
C LYS A 220 -9.78 16.20 -10.66
N TRP A 221 -9.87 14.86 -10.60
CA TRP A 221 -9.03 13.94 -11.35
C TRP A 221 -9.87 13.06 -12.28
N CYS A 222 -9.38 12.78 -13.46
CA CYS A 222 -9.90 11.79 -14.40
C CYS A 222 -8.80 10.79 -14.83
N ILE A 223 -7.62 10.91 -14.22
CA ILE A 223 -6.54 9.93 -14.26
C ILE A 223 -6.13 9.58 -12.84
N TYR A 224 -5.87 8.31 -12.60
CA TYR A 224 -5.51 7.82 -11.26
C TYR A 224 -4.25 6.99 -11.31
N PRO A 225 -3.35 7.17 -10.33
CA PRO A 225 -2.14 6.37 -10.24
C PRO A 225 -2.49 4.92 -9.89
N MET A 226 -1.66 3.99 -10.36
CA MET A 226 -1.74 2.61 -9.92
C MET A 226 -1.09 2.45 -8.55
N TYR A 227 -1.55 1.46 -7.78
CA TYR A 227 -1.04 1.13 -6.45
C TYR A 227 0.49 1.08 -6.41
N ASP A 228 1.12 0.33 -7.32
CA ASP A 228 2.57 0.15 -7.34
C ASP A 228 3.34 1.47 -7.50
N PHE A 229 2.75 2.45 -8.19
CA PHE A 229 3.37 3.77 -8.34
C PHE A 229 3.19 4.64 -7.09
N THR A 230 2.03 4.55 -6.44
CA THR A 230 1.69 5.33 -5.24
C THR A 230 2.43 4.82 -4.02
N HIS A 231 2.64 3.51 -3.93
CA HIS A 231 3.19 2.81 -2.77
C HIS A 231 4.51 3.39 -2.27
N GLY A 232 5.45 3.73 -3.17
CA GLY A 232 6.75 4.28 -2.78
C GLY A 232 6.64 5.60 -2.00
N GLN A 233 5.68 6.47 -2.35
CA GLN A 233 5.41 7.72 -1.63
C GLN A 233 4.65 7.46 -0.33
N SER A 234 3.70 6.57 -0.38
CA SER A 234 2.82 6.30 0.75
C SER A 234 3.50 5.53 1.89
N ASP A 235 4.59 4.83 1.62
CA ASP A 235 5.34 4.04 2.60
C ASP A 235 6.56 4.78 3.18
N SER A 236 6.81 6.00 2.76
CA SER A 236 7.95 6.80 3.22
C SER A 236 7.69 7.62 4.47
#